data_b6cd27a4b23a6b0efb02236e32214688
#
_entry.id   b6cd27a4b23a6b0efb02236e32214688
#
_cell.length_a   1.000
_cell.length_b   1.000
_cell.length_c   1.000
_cell.angle_alpha   90.00
_cell.angle_beta   90.00
_cell.angle_gamma   90.00
#
_symmetry.space_group_name_H-M   'P 1'
#
loop_
_entity.id
_entity.type
_entity.pdbx_description
1 polymer ?
#
loop_
_entity_poly.entity_id
_entity_poly.type
_entity_poly.pdbx_seq_one_letter_code
_entity_poly.pdbx_strand_id
1 'polypeptide(L)'
;MLKSTHLQKILIALSLLIAAQPVFAQGSPARPAADQPYAVEYYYKAQWGHQQEFLQLFLKNHYPLLQKYIETGRVVSVKIEQPANHMTEDARWDYRVTIRFKNSALATTDDPDEARLIKQLWPDQAAYQREEQRRFEILLAHWDLPVTDLTPKK
;
A
#
# COMPACT_ATOMS: atom_id res chain seq x y z
N MET A 1 41.78 56.50 -58.87
CA MET A 1 42.08 55.17 -59.41
C MET A 1 41.84 54.14 -58.28
N LEU A 2 40.71 53.47 -58.31
CA LEU A 2 40.44 52.07 -58.55
C LEU A 2 41.22 51.13 -57.61
N LYS A 3 40.60 50.30 -56.85
CA LYS A 3 39.98 49.02 -57.32
C LYS A 3 39.07 48.45 -56.23
N SER A 4 37.89 48.06 -56.67
CA SER A 4 36.94 47.14 -56.01
C SER A 4 37.54 45.78 -55.74
N THR A 5 37.31 45.24 -54.57
CA THR A 5 37.41 43.77 -54.34
C THR A 5 36.16 43.28 -53.59
N HIS A 6 35.44 42.45 -54.32
CA HIS A 6 34.24 41.75 -53.84
C HIS A 6 34.57 40.80 -52.69
N LEU A 7 33.94 40.99 -51.56
CA LEU A 7 33.97 40.05 -50.45
C LEU A 7 32.72 39.14 -50.54
N GLN A 8 32.93 37.93 -51.04
CA GLN A 8 31.92 36.90 -51.12
C GLN A 8 31.52 36.48 -49.69
N LYS A 9 30.26 36.74 -49.36
CA LYS A 9 29.67 36.20 -48.10
C LYS A 9 29.25 34.75 -48.32
N ILE A 10 29.98 33.82 -47.70
CA ILE A 10 29.58 32.43 -47.63
C ILE A 10 28.58 32.30 -46.47
N LEU A 11 27.31 32.11 -46.79
CA LEU A 11 26.28 31.71 -45.84
C LEU A 11 26.41 30.22 -45.60
N ILE A 12 26.91 29.83 -44.41
CA ILE A 12 26.83 28.45 -43.94
C ILE A 12 25.47 28.28 -43.29
N ALA A 13 24.53 27.62 -43.94
CA ALA A 13 23.26 27.19 -43.36
C ALA A 13 23.52 25.95 -42.50
N LEU A 14 23.58 26.13 -41.18
CA LEU A 14 23.64 25.06 -40.22
C LEU A 14 22.23 24.48 -40.01
N SER A 15 21.90 23.42 -40.71
CA SER A 15 20.64 22.68 -40.55
C SER A 15 20.68 21.93 -39.24
N LEU A 16 19.98 22.40 -38.19
CA LEU A 16 19.77 21.73 -36.93
C LEU A 16 18.77 20.57 -37.15
N LEU A 17 19.26 19.34 -37.27
CA LEU A 17 18.42 18.15 -37.28
C LEU A 17 17.98 17.87 -35.82
N ILE A 18 16.78 18.32 -35.46
CA ILE A 18 16.17 17.94 -34.20
C ILE A 18 15.63 16.51 -34.36
N ALA A 19 16.40 15.52 -33.87
CA ALA A 19 15.95 14.15 -33.76
C ALA A 19 14.83 14.08 -32.69
N ALA A 20 13.59 13.96 -33.13
CA ALA A 20 12.46 13.68 -32.23
C ALA A 20 12.65 12.29 -31.62
N GLN A 21 13.06 12.25 -30.37
CA GLN A 21 13.10 11.00 -29.60
C GLN A 21 11.67 10.53 -29.35
N PRO A 22 11.32 9.27 -29.61
CA PRO A 22 10.03 8.74 -29.22
C PRO A 22 9.95 8.74 -27.69
N VAL A 23 9.13 9.60 -27.12
CA VAL A 23 8.75 9.52 -25.72
C VAL A 23 7.88 8.30 -25.59
N PHE A 24 8.46 7.19 -25.11
CA PHE A 24 7.66 6.08 -24.62
C PHE A 24 6.87 6.61 -23.43
N ALA A 25 5.59 6.91 -23.65
CA ALA A 25 4.65 7.14 -22.58
C ALA A 25 4.64 5.87 -21.72
N GLN A 26 5.30 5.92 -20.56
CA GLN A 26 5.11 4.90 -19.54
C GLN A 26 3.63 4.97 -19.15
N GLY A 27 2.86 4.03 -19.66
CA GLY A 27 1.45 3.92 -19.31
C GLY A 27 1.36 3.84 -17.78
N SER A 28 0.58 4.73 -17.18
CA SER A 28 0.23 4.60 -15.77
C SER A 28 -0.22 3.17 -15.53
N PRO A 29 0.20 2.51 -14.43
CA PRO A 29 -0.24 1.16 -14.13
C PRO A 29 -1.76 1.11 -14.19
N ALA A 30 -2.30 0.21 -15.03
CA ALA A 30 -3.73 0.07 -15.20
C ALA A 30 -4.37 -0.17 -13.81
N ARG A 31 -5.35 0.68 -13.44
CA ARG A 31 -6.11 0.48 -12.21
C ARG A 31 -6.65 -0.97 -12.25
N PRO A 32 -6.49 -1.77 -11.17
CA PRO A 32 -7.02 -3.13 -11.14
C PRO A 32 -8.48 -3.14 -11.56
N ALA A 33 -8.85 -4.07 -12.42
CA ALA A 33 -10.25 -4.22 -12.81
C ALA A 33 -11.11 -4.42 -11.56
N ALA A 34 -12.32 -3.84 -11.53
CA ALA A 34 -13.19 -3.81 -10.35
C ALA A 34 -13.49 -5.20 -9.74
N ASP A 35 -13.30 -6.26 -10.52
CA ASP A 35 -13.57 -7.65 -10.10
C ASP A 35 -12.30 -8.47 -9.80
N GLN A 36 -11.11 -7.83 -9.77
CA GLN A 36 -9.88 -8.56 -9.44
C GLN A 36 -9.53 -8.40 -7.95
N PRO A 37 -9.02 -9.47 -7.32
CA PRO A 37 -8.53 -9.39 -5.95
C PRO A 37 -7.52 -8.25 -5.77
N TYR A 38 -7.69 -7.51 -4.68
CA TYR A 38 -6.87 -6.36 -4.35
C TYR A 38 -6.19 -6.60 -3.01
N ALA A 39 -4.87 -6.52 -2.98
CA ALA A 39 -4.10 -6.80 -1.77
C ALA A 39 -3.57 -5.51 -1.15
N VAL A 40 -3.66 -5.45 0.16
CA VAL A 40 -3.05 -4.41 0.99
C VAL A 40 -2.19 -5.08 2.05
N GLU A 41 -0.97 -4.60 2.22
CA GLU A 41 -0.07 -5.01 3.28
C GLU A 41 -0.06 -3.94 4.38
N TYR A 42 -0.38 -4.35 5.59
CA TYR A 42 -0.43 -3.53 6.79
C TYR A 42 0.78 -3.85 7.64
N TYR A 43 1.63 -2.86 7.88
CA TYR A 43 2.85 -3.03 8.65
C TYR A 43 2.71 -2.36 10.02
N TYR A 44 3.19 -3.02 11.05
CA TYR A 44 3.11 -2.58 12.42
C TYR A 44 4.49 -2.63 13.07
N LYS A 45 4.91 -1.50 13.64
CA LYS A 45 6.12 -1.35 14.44
C LYS A 45 5.70 -0.99 15.86
N ALA A 46 5.86 -1.94 16.79
CA ALA A 46 5.52 -1.73 18.19
C ALA A 46 6.72 -1.14 18.98
N GLN A 47 6.44 -0.54 20.12
CA GLN A 47 7.45 -0.16 21.09
C GLN A 47 8.20 -1.42 21.59
N TRP A 48 9.48 -1.27 21.87
CA TRP A 48 10.28 -2.38 22.40
C TRP A 48 9.67 -2.92 23.70
N GLY A 49 9.56 -4.26 23.76
CA GLY A 49 8.92 -4.97 24.88
C GLY A 49 7.41 -5.12 24.75
N HIS A 50 6.75 -4.44 23.78
CA HIS A 50 5.30 -4.50 23.59
C HIS A 50 4.86 -5.27 22.34
N GLN A 51 5.77 -5.91 21.61
CA GLN A 51 5.43 -6.63 20.38
C GLN A 51 4.39 -7.72 20.64
N GLN A 52 4.62 -8.55 21.65
CA GLN A 52 3.71 -9.64 22.00
C GLN A 52 2.35 -9.12 22.49
N GLU A 53 2.32 -8.05 23.28
CA GLU A 53 1.08 -7.39 23.71
C GLU A 53 0.28 -6.90 22.51
N PHE A 54 0.94 -6.24 21.55
CA PHE A 54 0.31 -5.81 20.32
C PHE A 54 -0.36 -6.98 19.57
N LEU A 55 0.39 -8.07 19.36
CA LEU A 55 -0.14 -9.24 18.65
C LEU A 55 -1.35 -9.83 19.37
N GLN A 56 -1.31 -9.95 20.70
CA GLN A 56 -2.43 -10.48 21.49
C GLN A 56 -3.67 -9.60 21.34
N LEU A 57 -3.53 -8.27 21.43
CA LEU A 57 -4.63 -7.33 21.25
C LEU A 57 -5.17 -7.36 19.82
N PHE A 58 -4.30 -7.45 18.81
CA PHE A 58 -4.69 -7.59 17.41
C PHE A 58 -5.52 -8.86 17.19
N LEU A 59 -5.02 -10.01 17.67
CA LEU A 59 -5.71 -11.29 17.52
C LEU A 59 -7.03 -11.35 18.29
N LYS A 60 -7.14 -10.65 19.42
CA LYS A 60 -8.34 -10.58 20.22
C LYS A 60 -9.40 -9.64 19.65
N ASN A 61 -8.98 -8.43 19.23
CA ASN A 61 -9.90 -7.32 18.99
C ASN A 61 -10.01 -6.90 17.52
N HIS A 62 -9.12 -7.37 16.65
CA HIS A 62 -9.17 -7.00 15.22
C HIS A 62 -9.34 -8.22 14.31
N TYR A 63 -8.60 -9.27 14.55
CA TYR A 63 -8.63 -10.47 13.69
C TYR A 63 -10.02 -11.11 13.57
N PRO A 64 -10.87 -11.19 14.65
CA PRO A 64 -12.22 -11.74 14.51
C PRO A 64 -13.12 -10.96 13.56
N LEU A 65 -12.95 -9.64 13.44
CA LEU A 65 -13.67 -8.83 12.45
C LEU A 65 -13.21 -9.20 11.03
N LEU A 66 -11.90 -9.38 10.80
CA LEU A 66 -11.38 -9.84 9.52
C LEU A 66 -11.90 -11.23 9.13
N GLN A 67 -12.11 -12.12 10.10
CA GLN A 67 -12.75 -13.41 9.87
C GLN A 67 -14.20 -13.24 9.41
N LYS A 68 -14.97 -12.31 10.00
CA LYS A 68 -16.31 -11.97 9.51
C LYS A 68 -16.30 -11.44 8.08
N TYR A 69 -15.31 -10.65 7.72
CA TYR A 69 -15.14 -10.18 6.34
C TYR A 69 -14.81 -11.31 5.36
N ILE A 70 -14.12 -12.36 5.80
CA ILE A 70 -13.95 -13.57 4.99
C ILE A 70 -15.29 -14.30 4.83
N GLU A 71 -16.05 -14.48 5.92
CA GLU A 71 -17.36 -15.15 5.90
C GLU A 71 -18.36 -14.42 4.98
N THR A 72 -18.35 -13.09 4.96
CA THR A 72 -19.22 -12.29 4.10
C THR A 72 -18.71 -12.14 2.65
N GLY A 73 -17.51 -12.63 2.36
CA GLY A 73 -16.90 -12.54 1.03
C GLY A 73 -16.33 -11.16 0.69
N ARG A 74 -16.23 -10.24 1.64
CA ARG A 74 -15.54 -8.96 1.47
C ARG A 74 -14.03 -9.17 1.33
N VAL A 75 -13.48 -10.07 2.14
CA VAL A 75 -12.07 -10.46 2.16
C VAL A 75 -11.94 -11.90 1.66
N VAL A 76 -10.92 -12.16 0.84
CA VAL A 76 -10.59 -13.48 0.31
C VAL A 76 -9.67 -14.24 1.26
N SER A 77 -8.68 -13.55 1.83
CA SER A 77 -7.73 -14.14 2.78
C SER A 77 -7.03 -13.07 3.62
N VAL A 78 -6.60 -13.48 4.80
CA VAL A 78 -5.75 -12.71 5.70
C VAL A 78 -4.53 -13.56 6.03
N LYS A 79 -3.34 -12.98 5.96
CA LYS A 79 -2.07 -13.60 6.35
C LYS A 79 -1.36 -12.69 7.34
N ILE A 80 -0.92 -13.23 8.48
CA ILE A 80 -0.17 -12.51 9.51
C ILE A 80 1.24 -13.09 9.55
N GLU A 81 2.26 -12.25 9.50
CA GLU A 81 3.66 -12.64 9.45
C GLU A 81 4.50 -11.76 10.38
N GLN A 82 5.61 -12.32 10.85
CA GLN A 82 6.67 -11.61 11.55
C GLN A 82 8.02 -11.91 10.90
N PRO A 83 9.02 -11.03 10.96
CA PRO A 83 10.37 -11.32 10.48
C PRO A 83 10.97 -12.50 11.23
N ALA A 84 11.65 -13.40 10.50
CA ALA A 84 12.40 -14.51 11.11
C ALA A 84 13.75 -14.07 11.67
N ASN A 85 14.29 -12.92 11.19
CA ASN A 85 15.59 -12.39 11.58
C ASN A 85 15.50 -10.92 12.01
N HIS A 86 16.56 -10.44 12.65
CA HIS A 86 16.67 -9.05 13.07
C HIS A 86 16.78 -8.10 11.87
N MET A 87 16.17 -6.93 12.02
CA MET A 87 16.24 -5.82 11.08
C MET A 87 16.89 -4.62 11.79
N THR A 88 17.40 -3.66 11.01
CA THR A 88 17.84 -2.37 11.53
C THR A 88 16.65 -1.60 12.10
N GLU A 89 16.85 -0.75 13.11
CA GLU A 89 15.74 -0.08 13.80
C GLU A 89 14.93 0.83 12.86
N ASP A 90 15.58 1.48 11.91
CA ASP A 90 14.94 2.34 10.91
C ASP A 90 14.10 1.57 9.89
N ALA A 91 14.47 0.31 9.56
CA ALA A 91 13.74 -0.55 8.64
C ALA A 91 12.82 -1.56 9.34
N ARG A 92 12.85 -1.61 10.68
CA ARG A 92 12.12 -2.61 11.48
C ARG A 92 10.61 -2.47 11.35
N TRP A 93 9.98 -3.59 11.12
CA TRP A 93 8.57 -3.84 11.40
C TRP A 93 8.47 -5.14 12.22
N ASP A 94 7.46 -5.26 13.07
CA ASP A 94 7.29 -6.43 13.92
C ASP A 94 6.25 -7.40 13.36
N TYR A 95 5.19 -6.85 12.75
CA TYR A 95 4.14 -7.65 12.12
C TYR A 95 3.76 -7.07 10.78
N ARG A 96 3.46 -7.96 9.83
CA ARG A 96 2.83 -7.65 8.56
C ARG A 96 1.54 -8.44 8.45
N VAL A 97 0.46 -7.77 8.11
CA VAL A 97 -0.83 -8.39 7.83
C VAL A 97 -1.16 -8.12 6.36
N THR A 98 -1.22 -9.17 5.56
CA THR A 98 -1.65 -9.07 4.17
C THR A 98 -3.13 -9.41 4.08
N ILE A 99 -3.96 -8.45 3.69
CA ILE A 99 -5.39 -8.64 3.45
C ILE A 99 -5.64 -8.63 1.95
N ARG A 100 -6.22 -9.72 1.43
CA ARG A 100 -6.68 -9.79 0.05
C ARG A 100 -8.18 -9.56 0.03
N PHE A 101 -8.58 -8.39 -0.41
CA PHE A 101 -9.98 -8.05 -0.65
C PHE A 101 -10.47 -8.66 -1.95
N LYS A 102 -11.78 -8.89 -2.07
CA LYS A 102 -12.40 -9.38 -3.30
C LYS A 102 -12.14 -8.44 -4.48
N ASN A 103 -12.13 -7.14 -4.22
CA ASN A 103 -11.78 -6.11 -5.22
C ASN A 103 -11.33 -4.81 -4.53
N SER A 104 -10.87 -3.85 -5.31
CA SER A 104 -10.40 -2.57 -4.80
C SER A 104 -11.50 -1.71 -4.17
N ALA A 105 -12.73 -1.77 -4.66
CA ALA A 105 -13.84 -1.01 -4.10
C ALA A 105 -14.11 -1.44 -2.64
N LEU A 106 -14.11 -2.74 -2.36
CA LEU A 106 -14.29 -3.27 -1.01
C LEU A 106 -13.10 -2.97 -0.09
N ALA A 107 -11.91 -2.73 -0.62
CA ALA A 107 -10.76 -2.34 0.17
C ALA A 107 -10.78 -0.85 0.58
N THR A 108 -11.46 0.00 -0.21
CA THR A 108 -11.40 1.46 -0.06
C THR A 108 -12.72 2.08 0.42
N THR A 109 -13.73 1.27 0.67
CA THR A 109 -15.03 1.72 1.20
C THR A 109 -15.29 1.10 2.56
N ASP A 110 -15.89 1.87 3.45
CA ASP A 110 -16.33 1.36 4.74
C ASP A 110 -17.36 0.25 4.57
N ASP A 111 -17.38 -0.68 5.51
CA ASP A 111 -18.44 -1.67 5.58
C ASP A 111 -19.62 -1.08 6.39
N PRO A 112 -20.81 -0.94 5.79
CA PRO A 112 -21.99 -0.40 6.50
C PRO A 112 -22.39 -1.26 7.71
N ASP A 113 -21.99 -2.53 7.73
CA ASP A 113 -22.28 -3.48 8.82
C ASP A 113 -21.21 -3.51 9.93
N GLU A 114 -20.06 -2.85 9.74
CA GLU A 114 -18.92 -2.94 10.66
C GLU A 114 -19.30 -2.63 12.11
N ALA A 115 -20.00 -1.52 12.34
CA ALA A 115 -20.41 -1.12 13.70
C ALA A 115 -21.31 -2.16 14.37
N ARG A 116 -22.17 -2.82 13.59
CA ARG A 116 -23.03 -3.91 14.06
C ARG A 116 -22.21 -5.16 14.39
N LEU A 117 -21.28 -5.53 13.53
CA LEU A 117 -20.38 -6.67 13.73
C LEU A 117 -19.51 -6.48 14.98
N ILE A 118 -18.93 -5.29 15.16
CA ILE A 118 -18.14 -4.94 16.35
C ILE A 118 -18.96 -5.14 17.64
N LYS A 119 -20.20 -4.65 17.69
CA LYS A 119 -21.07 -4.83 18.84
C LYS A 119 -21.43 -6.29 19.13
N GLN A 120 -21.55 -7.09 18.08
CA GLN A 120 -21.81 -8.54 18.21
C GLN A 120 -20.60 -9.29 18.71
N LEU A 121 -19.41 -9.00 18.18
CA LEU A 121 -18.17 -9.68 18.54
C LEU A 121 -17.70 -9.32 19.96
N TRP A 122 -17.89 -8.06 20.35
CA TRP A 122 -17.47 -7.54 21.65
C TRP A 122 -18.61 -6.82 22.37
N PRO A 123 -19.49 -7.57 23.09
CA PRO A 123 -20.62 -6.94 23.81
C PRO A 123 -20.20 -5.90 24.85
N ASP A 124 -19.05 -6.11 25.54
CA ASP A 124 -18.45 -5.10 26.41
C ASP A 124 -17.67 -4.07 25.56
N GLN A 125 -18.40 -3.11 25.04
CA GLN A 125 -17.84 -2.05 24.20
C GLN A 125 -16.80 -1.20 24.94
N ALA A 126 -16.95 -1.01 26.25
CA ALA A 126 -15.99 -0.22 27.01
C ALA A 126 -14.65 -0.94 27.16
N ALA A 127 -14.66 -2.25 27.36
CA ALA A 127 -13.43 -3.05 27.36
C ALA A 127 -12.79 -3.06 25.97
N TYR A 128 -13.58 -3.32 24.93
CA TYR A 128 -13.11 -3.31 23.55
C TYR A 128 -12.41 -1.99 23.18
N GLN A 129 -13.04 -0.85 23.46
CA GLN A 129 -12.47 0.47 23.16
C GLN A 129 -11.15 0.73 23.91
N ARG A 130 -11.08 0.38 25.20
CA ARG A 130 -9.83 0.54 25.98
C ARG A 130 -8.70 -0.31 25.40
N GLU A 131 -8.98 -1.54 24.99
CA GLU A 131 -7.99 -2.44 24.43
C GLU A 131 -7.55 -2.01 23.01
N GLU A 132 -8.46 -1.52 22.18
CA GLU A 132 -8.12 -0.93 20.88
C GLU A 132 -7.27 0.33 21.03
N GLN A 133 -7.64 1.23 21.96
CA GLN A 133 -6.80 2.38 22.28
C GLN A 133 -5.40 1.93 22.72
N ARG A 134 -5.31 0.95 23.63
CA ARG A 134 -4.03 0.40 24.09
C ARG A 134 -3.21 -0.16 22.95
N ARG A 135 -3.82 -0.87 22.01
CA ARG A 135 -3.16 -1.43 20.84
C ARG A 135 -2.49 -0.36 19.98
N PHE A 136 -3.12 0.82 19.83
CA PHE A 136 -2.52 1.94 19.12
C PHE A 136 -1.47 2.70 19.93
N GLU A 137 -1.65 2.84 21.24
CA GLU A 137 -0.68 3.52 22.12
C GLU A 137 0.70 2.86 22.12
N ILE A 138 0.76 1.55 21.96
CA ILE A 138 2.02 0.80 21.92
C ILE A 138 2.66 0.70 20.54
N LEU A 139 2.08 1.33 19.52
CA LEU A 139 2.70 1.44 18.20
C LEU A 139 3.66 2.63 18.13
N LEU A 140 4.79 2.43 17.48
CA LEU A 140 5.71 3.49 17.04
C LEU A 140 5.36 3.95 15.62
N ALA A 141 4.93 3.03 14.76
CA ALA A 141 4.53 3.31 13.39
C ALA A 141 3.57 2.25 12.87
N HIS A 142 2.72 2.68 11.96
CA HIS A 142 1.80 1.84 11.21
C HIS A 142 1.65 2.44 9.80
N TRP A 143 1.69 1.59 8.77
CA TRP A 143 1.50 2.04 7.39
C TRP A 143 0.86 0.94 6.54
N ASP A 144 0.10 1.36 5.55
CA ASP A 144 -0.68 0.51 4.66
C ASP A 144 -0.16 0.66 3.23
N LEU A 145 0.20 -0.44 2.60
CA LEU A 145 0.73 -0.47 1.25
C LEU A 145 -0.17 -1.32 0.34
N PRO A 146 -0.94 -0.70 -0.56
CA PRO A 146 -1.53 -1.43 -1.67
C PRO A 146 -0.43 -2.06 -2.52
N VAL A 147 -0.56 -3.35 -2.83
CA VAL A 147 0.42 -4.07 -3.63
C VAL A 147 -0.20 -4.59 -4.91
N THR A 148 0.56 -4.52 -6.00
CA THR A 148 0.17 -5.04 -7.32
C THR A 148 1.03 -6.24 -7.66
N ASP A 149 0.41 -7.35 -8.07
CA ASP A 149 1.11 -8.52 -8.58
C ASP A 149 1.58 -8.26 -10.01
N LEU A 150 2.89 -8.22 -10.19
CA LEU A 150 3.55 -8.02 -11.48
C LEU A 150 4.04 -9.34 -12.09
N THR A 151 3.68 -10.49 -11.50
CA THR A 151 4.07 -11.80 -12.03
C THR A 151 3.47 -12.00 -13.43
N PRO A 152 4.29 -12.33 -14.46
CA PRO A 152 3.77 -12.59 -15.79
C PRO A 152 2.75 -13.74 -15.76
N LYS A 153 1.57 -13.51 -16.29
CA LYS A 153 0.58 -14.58 -16.47
C LYS A 153 1.06 -15.51 -17.58
N LYS A 154 1.10 -16.80 -17.30
CA LYS A 154 1.42 -17.83 -18.29
C LYS A 154 0.29 -17.98 -19.30
#